data_0e9f67445e48e9bf7f653890cffff817
#
_entry.id   0e9f67445e48e9bf7f653890cffff817
#
_cell.length_a   1.000
_cell.length_b   1.000
_cell.length_c   1.000
_cell.angle_alpha   90.00
_cell.angle_beta   90.00
_cell.angle_gamma   90.00
#
_symmetry.space_group_name_H-M   'P 1'
#
loop_
_entity.id
_entity.type
_entity.pdbx_description
1 polymer ?
#
loop_
_entity_poly.entity_id
_entity_poly.type
_entity_poly.pdbx_seq_one_letter_code
_entity_poly.pdbx_strand_id
1 'polypeptide(L)'
;MSMGWFSNPKQSKSSNDLIVDALNKSLAVIEFEPNGKIITANMNFLNAMGYRLEEVQGQHHSMFVDPDEAQGNDYKNFWQRLRNGEFISDEFKRNAKGGTEVWIQATYNPIVDEQGQVLKVVKFATDVTEQKLITAEASGQISAISKSQAVIEFNLDGTIIDANANFLNALGYQLSEIKGQHHRLFIDPEHANSIEYKEFWAKLGRGEFDSDAYLITLNGLPFIS
;
A
#
# COMPACT_ATOMS: atom_id res chain seq x y z
N MET A 1 -27.10 43.91 -48.09
CA MET A 1 -26.55 42.56 -48.00
C MET A 1 -26.06 42.35 -46.57
N SER A 2 -26.84 41.62 -45.75
CA SER A 2 -26.54 41.39 -44.37
C SER A 2 -25.93 39.98 -44.29
N MET A 3 -24.65 39.87 -43.97
CA MET A 3 -24.00 38.55 -43.70
C MET A 3 -24.36 38.12 -42.28
N GLY A 4 -25.23 37.12 -42.16
CA GLY A 4 -25.53 36.46 -40.90
C GLY A 4 -24.36 35.59 -40.46
N TRP A 5 -23.80 35.89 -39.31
CA TRP A 5 -22.84 35.04 -38.61
C TRP A 5 -23.62 33.89 -37.97
N PHE A 6 -23.49 32.68 -38.52
CA PHE A 6 -23.93 31.45 -37.85
C PHE A 6 -22.87 31.08 -36.82
N SER A 7 -23.11 31.42 -35.56
CA SER A 7 -22.36 30.84 -34.42
C SER A 7 -22.80 29.37 -34.27
N ASN A 8 -21.86 28.45 -34.53
CA ASN A 8 -22.07 27.04 -34.28
C ASN A 8 -22.33 26.85 -32.76
N PRO A 9 -23.47 26.28 -32.33
CA PRO A 9 -23.69 26.03 -30.91
C PRO A 9 -22.64 25.02 -30.43
N LYS A 10 -21.86 25.39 -29.42
CA LYS A 10 -21.00 24.43 -28.69
C LYS A 10 -21.90 23.30 -28.22
N GLN A 11 -21.71 22.10 -28.79
CA GLN A 11 -22.43 20.90 -28.39
C GLN A 11 -22.17 20.69 -26.90
N SER A 12 -23.21 20.72 -26.07
CA SER A 12 -23.08 20.50 -24.64
C SER A 12 -22.60 19.06 -24.39
N LYS A 13 -21.53 18.91 -23.60
CA LYS A 13 -21.04 17.59 -23.23
C LYS A 13 -22.13 16.80 -22.52
N SER A 14 -22.23 15.51 -22.82
CA SER A 14 -23.13 14.60 -22.10
C SER A 14 -22.69 14.43 -20.65
N SER A 15 -23.57 13.96 -19.76
CA SER A 15 -23.21 13.63 -18.37
C SER A 15 -22.07 12.62 -18.30
N ASN A 16 -22.05 11.66 -19.22
CA ASN A 16 -20.99 10.64 -19.31
C ASN A 16 -19.63 11.25 -19.69
N ASP A 17 -19.60 12.22 -20.61
CA ASP A 17 -18.37 12.92 -20.98
C ASP A 17 -17.80 13.70 -19.80
N LEU A 18 -18.65 14.31 -18.96
CA LEU A 18 -18.22 15.04 -17.77
C LEU A 18 -17.62 14.11 -16.70
N ILE A 19 -18.17 12.90 -16.54
CA ILE A 19 -17.62 11.89 -15.64
C ILE A 19 -16.24 11.41 -16.13
N VAL A 20 -16.12 11.11 -17.41
CA VAL A 20 -14.83 10.72 -18.02
C VAL A 20 -13.79 11.82 -17.88
N ASP A 21 -14.17 13.08 -18.10
CA ASP A 21 -13.28 14.23 -17.90
C ASP A 21 -12.81 14.35 -16.42
N ALA A 22 -13.70 14.09 -15.46
CA ALA A 22 -13.36 14.13 -14.04
C ALA A 22 -12.36 13.02 -13.68
N LEU A 23 -12.57 11.79 -14.15
CA LEU A 23 -11.65 10.66 -13.96
C LEU A 23 -10.27 10.95 -14.59
N ASN A 24 -10.26 11.50 -15.81
CA ASN A 24 -9.03 11.87 -16.49
C ASN A 24 -8.21 12.98 -15.79
N LYS A 25 -8.85 13.81 -14.96
CA LYS A 25 -8.15 14.84 -14.18
C LYS A 25 -7.45 14.27 -12.95
N SER A 26 -8.02 13.24 -12.32
CA SER A 26 -7.55 12.73 -11.03
C SER A 26 -6.75 11.43 -11.14
N LEU A 27 -6.97 10.61 -12.18
CA LEU A 27 -6.35 9.31 -12.34
C LEU A 27 -5.39 9.27 -13.51
N ALA A 28 -4.37 8.42 -13.43
CA ALA A 28 -3.59 7.99 -14.58
C ALA A 28 -4.44 6.99 -15.39
N VAL A 29 -4.67 7.29 -16.68
CA VAL A 29 -5.53 6.49 -17.55
C VAL A 29 -4.75 6.09 -18.79
N ILE A 30 -4.86 4.80 -19.16
CA ILE A 30 -4.30 4.27 -20.40
C ILE A 30 -5.25 3.22 -20.96
N GLU A 31 -5.40 3.20 -22.27
CA GLU A 31 -6.29 2.29 -23.01
C GLU A 31 -5.50 1.33 -23.88
N PHE A 32 -5.96 0.11 -23.96
CA PHE A 32 -5.34 -0.97 -24.74
C PHE A 32 -6.35 -1.66 -25.64
N GLU A 33 -5.86 -2.15 -26.78
CA GLU A 33 -6.52 -3.22 -27.53
C GLU A 33 -6.57 -4.51 -26.68
N PRO A 34 -7.46 -5.46 -26.94
CA PRO A 34 -7.54 -6.71 -26.17
C PRO A 34 -6.25 -7.56 -26.18
N ASN A 35 -5.37 -7.33 -27.15
CA ASN A 35 -4.05 -7.96 -27.24
C ASN A 35 -2.96 -7.25 -26.43
N GLY A 36 -3.27 -6.14 -25.75
CA GLY A 36 -2.32 -5.38 -24.93
C GLY A 36 -1.59 -4.26 -25.67
N LYS A 37 -1.92 -3.98 -26.94
CA LYS A 37 -1.37 -2.84 -27.68
C LYS A 37 -1.99 -1.53 -27.18
N ILE A 38 -1.17 -0.52 -26.93
CA ILE A 38 -1.58 0.77 -26.39
C ILE A 38 -2.31 1.59 -27.46
N ILE A 39 -3.54 2.01 -27.14
CA ILE A 39 -4.36 2.89 -27.99
C ILE A 39 -4.03 4.35 -27.67
N THR A 40 -4.11 4.73 -26.39
CA THR A 40 -3.85 6.09 -25.91
C THR A 40 -3.58 6.11 -24.42
N ALA A 41 -3.04 7.22 -23.91
CA ALA A 41 -2.85 7.46 -22.48
C ALA A 41 -3.06 8.96 -22.18
N ASN A 42 -3.53 9.28 -20.96
CA ASN A 42 -3.65 10.66 -20.52
C ASN A 42 -2.33 11.22 -19.95
N MET A 43 -2.29 12.54 -19.74
CA MET A 43 -1.09 13.21 -19.23
C MET A 43 -0.66 12.71 -17.86
N ASN A 44 -1.59 12.32 -16.98
CA ASN A 44 -1.24 11.80 -15.66
C ASN A 44 -0.45 10.49 -15.77
N PHE A 45 -0.90 9.58 -16.65
CA PHE A 45 -0.16 8.33 -16.91
C PHE A 45 1.21 8.61 -17.54
N LEU A 46 1.25 9.47 -18.55
CA LEU A 46 2.49 9.80 -19.27
C LEU A 46 3.52 10.45 -18.33
N ASN A 47 3.09 11.36 -17.47
CA ASN A 47 3.95 12.01 -16.48
C ASN A 47 4.48 11.00 -15.43
N ALA A 48 3.61 10.14 -14.88
CA ALA A 48 4.01 9.11 -13.90
C ALA A 48 5.03 8.13 -14.48
N MET A 49 4.90 7.78 -15.76
CA MET A 49 5.78 6.83 -16.44
C MET A 49 6.95 7.47 -17.18
N GLY A 50 7.01 8.81 -17.26
CA GLY A 50 8.11 9.55 -17.89
C GLY A 50 8.15 9.44 -19.42
N TYR A 51 7.03 9.14 -20.08
CA TYR A 51 6.93 8.98 -21.52
C TYR A 51 6.10 10.11 -22.16
N ARG A 52 6.30 10.32 -23.46
CA ARG A 52 5.39 11.07 -24.33
C ARG A 52 4.46 10.08 -25.03
N LEU A 53 3.28 10.55 -25.44
CA LEU A 53 2.27 9.69 -26.10
C LEU A 53 2.83 8.98 -27.33
N GLU A 54 3.60 9.68 -28.17
CA GLU A 54 4.17 9.12 -29.39
C GLU A 54 5.17 7.97 -29.13
N GLU A 55 5.73 7.90 -27.94
CA GLU A 55 6.68 6.85 -27.55
C GLU A 55 5.99 5.57 -27.11
N VAL A 56 4.74 5.67 -26.63
CA VAL A 56 4.00 4.51 -26.08
C VAL A 56 2.87 4.06 -27.00
N GLN A 57 2.24 4.96 -27.76
CA GLN A 57 1.13 4.63 -28.64
C GLN A 57 1.53 3.57 -29.66
N GLY A 58 0.74 2.52 -29.79
CA GLY A 58 1.03 1.40 -30.67
C GLY A 58 2.06 0.40 -30.11
N GLN A 59 2.74 0.70 -29.02
CA GLN A 59 3.59 -0.26 -28.30
C GLN A 59 2.73 -1.23 -27.48
N HIS A 60 3.33 -2.32 -27.01
CA HIS A 60 2.65 -3.30 -26.19
C HIS A 60 2.86 -2.97 -24.69
N HIS A 61 1.86 -3.25 -23.85
CA HIS A 61 1.87 -3.07 -22.39
C HIS A 61 3.13 -3.63 -21.71
N SER A 62 3.72 -4.71 -22.27
CA SER A 62 4.94 -5.32 -21.72
C SER A 62 6.14 -4.38 -21.63
N MET A 63 6.13 -3.24 -22.33
CA MET A 63 7.20 -2.23 -22.21
C MET A 63 7.34 -1.64 -20.80
N PHE A 64 6.28 -1.73 -19.99
CA PHE A 64 6.25 -1.26 -18.59
C PHE A 64 6.49 -2.38 -17.58
N VAL A 65 6.68 -3.60 -18.02
CA VAL A 65 6.77 -4.81 -17.19
C VAL A 65 8.21 -5.32 -17.22
N ASP A 66 8.66 -5.94 -16.14
CA ASP A 66 9.94 -6.62 -16.12
C ASP A 66 9.99 -7.68 -17.25
N PRO A 67 11.09 -7.78 -18.02
CA PRO A 67 11.18 -8.72 -19.14
C PRO A 67 10.91 -10.18 -18.76
N ASP A 68 11.33 -10.61 -17.57
CA ASP A 68 11.11 -11.99 -17.09
C ASP A 68 9.64 -12.20 -16.73
N GLU A 69 9.00 -11.22 -16.06
CA GLU A 69 7.56 -11.22 -15.78
C GLU A 69 6.76 -11.24 -17.08
N ALA A 70 7.13 -10.42 -18.07
CA ALA A 70 6.41 -10.31 -19.34
C ALA A 70 6.42 -11.59 -20.18
N GLN A 71 7.41 -12.47 -20.00
CA GLN A 71 7.50 -13.77 -20.66
C GLN A 71 6.80 -14.89 -19.87
N GLY A 72 6.46 -14.63 -18.61
CA GLY A 72 5.86 -15.59 -17.68
C GLY A 72 4.44 -16.02 -18.06
N ASN A 73 4.01 -17.14 -17.51
CA ASN A 73 2.65 -17.64 -17.70
C ASN A 73 1.60 -16.75 -17.01
N ASP A 74 1.96 -16.12 -15.88
CA ASP A 74 1.04 -15.25 -15.16
C ASP A 74 0.68 -14.02 -15.97
N TYR A 75 1.65 -13.45 -16.72
CA TYR A 75 1.38 -12.35 -17.64
C TYR A 75 0.51 -12.74 -18.84
N LYS A 76 0.68 -13.96 -19.36
CA LYS A 76 -0.19 -14.50 -20.40
C LYS A 76 -1.62 -14.73 -19.89
N ASN A 77 -1.75 -15.27 -18.69
CA ASN A 77 -3.02 -15.50 -18.01
C ASN A 77 -3.72 -14.16 -17.68
N PHE A 78 -2.97 -13.15 -17.25
CA PHE A 78 -3.46 -11.80 -17.01
C PHE A 78 -4.19 -11.24 -18.25
N TRP A 79 -3.57 -11.25 -19.42
CA TRP A 79 -4.21 -10.79 -20.65
C TRP A 79 -5.33 -11.71 -21.13
N GLN A 80 -5.25 -13.03 -20.85
CA GLN A 80 -6.34 -13.96 -21.17
C GLN A 80 -7.60 -13.65 -20.36
N ARG A 81 -7.47 -13.37 -19.05
CA ARG A 81 -8.59 -12.99 -18.19
C ARG A 81 -9.24 -11.68 -18.65
N LEU A 82 -8.45 -10.69 -19.02
CA LEU A 82 -8.95 -9.43 -19.58
C LEU A 82 -9.72 -9.65 -20.90
N ARG A 83 -9.24 -10.52 -21.78
CA ARG A 83 -9.95 -10.91 -23.02
C ARG A 83 -11.26 -11.66 -22.76
N ASN A 84 -11.35 -12.34 -21.63
CA ASN A 84 -12.58 -13.00 -21.20
C ASN A 84 -13.59 -12.05 -20.53
N GLY A 85 -13.27 -10.74 -20.43
CA GLY A 85 -14.14 -9.75 -19.81
C GLY A 85 -13.97 -9.62 -18.29
N GLU A 86 -12.99 -10.31 -17.69
CA GLU A 86 -12.71 -10.20 -16.27
C GLU A 86 -11.92 -8.92 -15.97
N PHE A 87 -12.37 -8.10 -15.03
CA PHE A 87 -11.57 -6.99 -14.52
C PHE A 87 -10.50 -7.49 -13.56
N ILE A 88 -9.37 -6.76 -13.47
CA ILE A 88 -8.27 -7.08 -12.55
C ILE A 88 -7.94 -5.82 -11.76
N SER A 89 -7.86 -5.95 -10.43
CA SER A 89 -7.47 -4.87 -9.52
C SER A 89 -6.38 -5.38 -8.60
N ASP A 90 -5.22 -4.72 -8.61
CA ASP A 90 -4.07 -5.08 -7.78
C ASP A 90 -3.06 -3.92 -7.70
N GLU A 91 -2.03 -4.10 -6.89
CA GLU A 91 -0.83 -3.28 -6.90
C GLU A 91 0.22 -3.91 -7.83
N PHE A 92 0.80 -3.08 -8.67
CA PHE A 92 1.77 -3.53 -9.67
C PHE A 92 3.06 -2.73 -9.59
N LYS A 93 4.18 -3.42 -9.65
CA LYS A 93 5.46 -2.80 -9.93
C LYS A 93 5.62 -2.62 -11.43
N ARG A 94 5.98 -1.43 -11.88
CA ARG A 94 6.16 -1.11 -13.29
C ARG A 94 7.47 -0.36 -13.52
N ASN A 95 8.03 -0.50 -14.70
CA ASN A 95 9.24 0.18 -15.13
C ASN A 95 8.86 1.41 -15.94
N ALA A 96 9.14 2.59 -15.40
CA ALA A 96 9.07 3.87 -16.09
C ALA A 96 10.24 4.04 -17.06
N LYS A 97 10.21 5.11 -17.84
CA LYS A 97 11.29 5.45 -18.77
C LYS A 97 12.63 5.60 -18.03
N GLY A 98 13.66 4.99 -18.56
CA GLY A 98 14.99 4.98 -17.92
C GLY A 98 15.18 3.90 -16.85
N GLY A 99 14.19 3.01 -16.65
CA GLY A 99 14.29 1.88 -15.72
C GLY A 99 13.93 2.21 -14.27
N THR A 100 13.35 3.39 -14.01
CA THR A 100 12.87 3.75 -12.69
C THR A 100 11.66 2.89 -12.31
N GLU A 101 11.68 2.28 -11.14
CA GLU A 101 10.57 1.49 -10.61
C GLU A 101 9.46 2.42 -10.09
N VAL A 102 8.23 2.13 -10.48
CA VAL A 102 7.01 2.83 -10.04
C VAL A 102 6.02 1.81 -9.54
N TRP A 103 5.50 1.99 -8.33
CA TRP A 103 4.41 1.20 -7.79
C TRP A 103 3.08 1.88 -8.07
N ILE A 104 2.16 1.13 -8.66
CA ILE A 104 0.84 1.64 -9.00
C ILE A 104 -0.25 0.74 -8.43
N GLN A 105 -1.23 1.34 -7.76
CA GLN A 105 -2.53 0.73 -7.51
C GLN A 105 -3.34 0.88 -8.78
N ALA A 106 -3.75 -0.21 -9.43
CA ALA A 106 -4.41 -0.12 -10.72
C ALA A 106 -5.57 -1.11 -10.89
N THR A 107 -6.57 -0.67 -11.67
CA THR A 107 -7.66 -1.50 -12.16
C THR A 107 -7.64 -1.54 -13.67
N TYR A 108 -7.73 -2.74 -14.25
CA TYR A 108 -7.87 -2.99 -15.68
C TYR A 108 -9.31 -3.41 -15.95
N ASN A 109 -10.02 -2.66 -16.76
CA ASN A 109 -11.46 -2.80 -16.96
C ASN A 109 -11.74 -3.06 -18.45
N PRO A 110 -12.10 -4.30 -18.82
CA PRO A 110 -12.55 -4.59 -20.18
C PRO A 110 -13.85 -3.86 -20.49
N ILE A 111 -13.89 -3.20 -21.65
CA ILE A 111 -15.10 -2.61 -22.20
C ILE A 111 -15.63 -3.58 -23.25
N VAL A 112 -16.87 -4.03 -23.06
CA VAL A 112 -17.51 -5.04 -23.91
C VAL A 112 -18.63 -4.42 -24.76
N ASP A 113 -18.88 -5.01 -25.92
CA ASP A 113 -20.05 -4.69 -26.76
C ASP A 113 -21.33 -5.41 -26.25
N GLU A 114 -22.44 -5.22 -26.96
CA GLU A 114 -23.72 -5.85 -26.65
C GLU A 114 -23.69 -7.38 -26.78
N GLN A 115 -22.74 -7.93 -27.51
CA GLN A 115 -22.53 -9.37 -27.71
C GLN A 115 -21.57 -9.95 -26.66
N GLY A 116 -21.02 -9.12 -25.74
CA GLY A 116 -20.07 -9.52 -24.70
C GLY A 116 -18.62 -9.64 -25.20
N GLN A 117 -18.33 -9.18 -26.42
CA GLN A 117 -16.96 -9.19 -26.94
C GLN A 117 -16.18 -7.99 -26.39
N VAL A 118 -14.95 -8.22 -25.92
CA VAL A 118 -14.07 -7.15 -25.42
C VAL A 118 -13.58 -6.27 -26.58
N LEU A 119 -13.97 -5.01 -26.56
CA LEU A 119 -13.55 -3.99 -27.52
C LEU A 119 -12.20 -3.37 -27.19
N LYS A 120 -11.98 -3.05 -25.93
CA LYS A 120 -10.74 -2.49 -25.38
C LYS A 120 -10.65 -2.71 -23.89
N VAL A 121 -9.47 -2.50 -23.32
CA VAL A 121 -9.24 -2.49 -21.88
C VAL A 121 -8.86 -1.07 -21.45
N VAL A 122 -9.55 -0.52 -20.45
CA VAL A 122 -9.24 0.78 -19.85
C VAL A 122 -8.62 0.54 -18.48
N LYS A 123 -7.41 1.05 -18.28
CA LYS A 123 -6.72 1.01 -17.00
C LYS A 123 -6.82 2.36 -16.32
N PHE A 124 -7.23 2.33 -15.06
CA PHE A 124 -7.09 3.44 -14.13
C PHE A 124 -6.00 3.11 -13.12
N ALA A 125 -5.13 4.07 -12.81
CA ALA A 125 -4.04 3.85 -11.89
C ALA A 125 -3.76 5.09 -11.02
N THR A 126 -3.26 4.83 -9.81
CA THR A 126 -2.70 5.82 -8.89
C THR A 126 -1.27 5.41 -8.57
N ASP A 127 -0.35 6.36 -8.61
CA ASP A 127 1.03 6.14 -8.15
C ASP A 127 1.04 6.05 -6.62
N VAL A 128 1.56 4.93 -6.10
CA VAL A 128 1.68 4.64 -4.67
C VAL A 128 3.15 4.41 -4.27
N THR A 129 4.09 4.84 -5.11
CA THR A 129 5.53 4.64 -4.90
C THR A 129 6.00 5.28 -3.60
N GLU A 130 5.64 6.53 -3.35
CA GLU A 130 5.99 7.23 -2.10
C GLU A 130 5.42 6.51 -0.87
N GLN A 131 4.16 6.10 -0.93
CA GLN A 131 3.51 5.36 0.17
C GLN A 131 4.22 4.02 0.45
N LYS A 132 4.63 3.31 -0.61
CA LYS A 132 5.41 2.06 -0.49
C LYS A 132 6.77 2.30 0.14
N LEU A 133 7.47 3.35 -0.25
CA LEU A 133 8.78 3.71 0.31
C LEU A 133 8.68 4.06 1.79
N ILE A 134 7.73 4.90 2.18
CA ILE A 134 7.48 5.26 3.58
C ILE A 134 7.17 4.01 4.41
N THR A 135 6.29 3.14 3.91
CA THR A 135 5.93 1.90 4.61
C THR A 135 7.12 0.95 4.75
N ALA A 136 7.93 0.81 3.69
CA ALA A 136 9.13 -0.04 3.72
C ALA A 136 10.17 0.51 4.69
N GLU A 137 10.40 1.82 4.71
CA GLU A 137 11.32 2.48 5.65
C GLU A 137 10.87 2.29 7.10
N ALA A 138 9.60 2.56 7.42
CA ALA A 138 9.04 2.34 8.75
C ALA A 138 9.17 0.88 9.19
N SER A 139 8.85 -0.07 8.30
CA SER A 139 9.00 -1.51 8.58
C SER A 139 10.46 -1.91 8.79
N GLY A 140 11.38 -1.31 8.03
CA GLY A 140 12.82 -1.49 8.20
C GLY A 140 13.32 -1.01 9.55
N GLN A 141 12.87 0.18 9.99
CA GLN A 141 13.21 0.75 11.30
C GLN A 141 12.68 -0.13 12.45
N ILE A 142 11.40 -0.54 12.40
CA ILE A 142 10.79 -1.44 13.38
C ILE A 142 11.57 -2.77 13.44
N SER A 143 11.92 -3.34 12.29
CA SER A 143 12.71 -4.58 12.22
C SER A 143 14.10 -4.42 12.82
N ALA A 144 14.77 -3.30 12.59
CA ALA A 144 16.08 -3.00 13.17
C ALA A 144 16.01 -2.87 14.71
N ILE A 145 15.01 -2.16 15.23
CA ILE A 145 14.74 -2.04 16.67
C ILE A 145 14.49 -3.42 17.26
N SER A 146 13.59 -4.21 16.65
CA SER A 146 13.24 -5.55 17.14
C SER A 146 14.42 -6.53 17.13
N LYS A 147 15.40 -6.35 16.24
CA LYS A 147 16.62 -7.16 16.21
C LYS A 147 17.67 -6.74 17.23
N SER A 148 17.71 -5.47 17.60
CA SER A 148 18.74 -4.90 18.48
C SER A 148 18.31 -4.76 19.93
N GLN A 149 17.01 -4.67 20.21
CA GLN A 149 16.46 -4.40 21.53
C GLN A 149 15.48 -5.49 21.99
N ALA A 150 15.31 -5.61 23.30
CA ALA A 150 14.21 -6.37 23.89
C ALA A 150 12.93 -5.53 23.75
N VAL A 151 11.93 -6.08 23.07
CA VAL A 151 10.65 -5.41 22.79
C VAL A 151 9.50 -6.26 23.30
N ILE A 152 8.56 -5.63 24.00
CA ILE A 152 7.31 -6.25 24.44
C ILE A 152 6.16 -5.27 24.18
N GLU A 153 5.03 -5.80 23.76
CA GLU A 153 3.83 -5.03 23.41
C GLU A 153 2.69 -5.32 24.38
N PHE A 154 1.97 -4.26 24.74
CA PHE A 154 0.86 -4.32 25.68
C PHE A 154 -0.40 -3.63 25.12
N ASN A 155 -1.57 -4.11 25.54
CA ASN A 155 -2.77 -3.30 25.57
C ASN A 155 -2.64 -2.21 26.63
N LEU A 156 -3.48 -1.16 26.54
CA LEU A 156 -3.49 -0.05 27.50
C LEU A 156 -3.90 -0.45 28.93
N ASP A 157 -4.48 -1.64 29.09
CA ASP A 157 -4.77 -2.23 30.40
C ASP A 157 -3.58 -3.03 30.99
N GLY A 158 -2.44 -3.07 30.31
CA GLY A 158 -1.24 -3.78 30.71
C GLY A 158 -1.23 -5.27 30.31
N THR A 159 -2.19 -5.75 29.54
CA THR A 159 -2.21 -7.14 29.04
C THR A 159 -1.20 -7.30 27.90
N ILE A 160 -0.34 -8.33 27.98
CA ILE A 160 0.72 -8.62 27.00
C ILE A 160 0.11 -9.11 25.68
N ILE A 161 0.45 -8.43 24.58
CA ILE A 161 0.05 -8.78 23.21
C ILE A 161 1.10 -9.68 22.57
N ASP A 162 2.37 -9.24 22.63
CA ASP A 162 3.49 -9.91 21.96
C ASP A 162 4.84 -9.53 22.60
N ALA A 163 5.89 -10.32 22.34
CA ALA A 163 7.26 -10.03 22.75
C ALA A 163 8.26 -10.63 21.76
N ASN A 164 9.34 -9.90 21.46
CA ASN A 164 10.37 -10.41 20.55
C ASN A 164 11.31 -11.41 21.24
N ALA A 165 12.11 -12.11 20.43
CA ALA A 165 13.04 -13.11 20.92
C ALA A 165 14.06 -12.54 21.91
N ASN A 166 14.51 -11.30 21.75
CA ASN A 166 15.45 -10.66 22.67
C ASN A 166 14.85 -10.51 24.08
N PHE A 167 13.60 -10.06 24.17
CA PHE A 167 12.88 -9.94 25.44
C PHE A 167 12.69 -11.32 26.09
N LEU A 168 12.18 -12.29 25.31
CA LEU A 168 11.91 -13.64 25.79
C LEU A 168 13.18 -14.33 26.30
N ASN A 169 14.27 -14.20 25.55
CA ASN A 169 15.56 -14.79 25.94
C ASN A 169 16.16 -14.10 27.18
N ALA A 170 16.05 -12.76 27.26
CA ALA A 170 16.58 -12.01 28.41
C ALA A 170 15.89 -12.38 29.71
N LEU A 171 14.56 -12.64 29.67
CA LEU A 171 13.76 -12.95 30.84
C LEU A 171 13.50 -14.45 31.02
N GLY A 172 13.95 -15.32 30.10
CA GLY A 172 13.82 -16.76 30.19
C GLY A 172 12.39 -17.30 30.05
N TYR A 173 11.50 -16.56 29.37
CA TYR A 173 10.12 -16.96 29.11
C TYR A 173 9.91 -17.43 27.66
N GLN A 174 8.87 -18.23 27.48
CA GLN A 174 8.28 -18.48 26.17
C GLN A 174 7.07 -17.54 25.97
N LEU A 175 6.80 -17.15 24.73
CA LEU A 175 5.66 -16.26 24.43
C LEU A 175 4.33 -16.85 24.94
N SER A 176 4.14 -18.16 24.81
CA SER A 176 2.94 -18.86 25.28
C SER A 176 2.70 -18.77 26.79
N GLU A 177 3.73 -18.49 27.58
CA GLU A 177 3.64 -18.38 29.03
C GLU A 177 3.20 -16.98 29.47
N ILE A 178 3.52 -15.95 28.66
CA ILE A 178 3.29 -14.53 29.03
C ILE A 178 2.18 -13.88 28.24
N LYS A 179 1.90 -14.33 27.02
CA LYS A 179 0.84 -13.74 26.17
C LYS A 179 -0.53 -13.80 26.84
N GLY A 180 -1.21 -12.68 26.94
CA GLY A 180 -2.49 -12.53 27.64
C GLY A 180 -2.36 -12.36 29.15
N GLN A 181 -1.15 -12.50 29.72
CA GLN A 181 -0.88 -12.13 31.11
C GLN A 181 -0.73 -10.61 31.22
N HIS A 182 -0.79 -10.09 32.47
CA HIS A 182 -0.59 -8.67 32.73
C HIS A 182 0.88 -8.37 33.01
N HIS A 183 1.38 -7.18 32.59
CA HIS A 183 2.73 -6.68 32.83
C HIS A 183 3.22 -6.86 34.28
N ARG A 184 2.33 -6.81 35.28
CA ARG A 184 2.64 -7.06 36.68
C ARG A 184 3.35 -8.41 36.95
N LEU A 185 3.30 -9.34 35.99
CA LEU A 185 4.05 -10.60 36.05
C LEU A 185 5.56 -10.40 36.23
N PHE A 186 6.08 -9.30 35.71
CA PHE A 186 7.50 -8.97 35.72
C PHE A 186 7.89 -8.02 36.87
N ILE A 187 6.94 -7.59 37.68
CA ILE A 187 7.11 -6.54 38.69
C ILE A 187 6.96 -7.12 40.09
N ASP A 188 7.77 -6.60 41.01
CA ASP A 188 7.62 -6.94 42.43
C ASP A 188 6.20 -6.68 42.92
N PRO A 189 5.56 -7.57 43.68
CA PRO A 189 4.19 -7.42 44.16
C PRO A 189 3.91 -6.15 44.97
N GLU A 190 4.89 -5.65 45.73
CA GLU A 190 4.74 -4.38 46.47
C GLU A 190 4.67 -3.22 45.48
N HIS A 191 5.57 -3.18 44.49
CA HIS A 191 5.57 -2.14 43.47
C HIS A 191 4.34 -2.24 42.56
N ALA A 192 3.90 -3.43 42.18
CA ALA A 192 2.71 -3.64 41.33
C ALA A 192 1.41 -3.10 41.97
N ASN A 193 1.38 -2.91 43.26
CA ASN A 193 0.24 -2.34 44.02
C ASN A 193 0.42 -0.84 44.35
N SER A 194 1.57 -0.25 44.00
CA SER A 194 1.90 1.15 44.31
C SER A 194 1.05 2.15 43.54
N ILE A 195 1.08 3.41 43.97
CA ILE A 195 0.42 4.52 43.27
C ILE A 195 1.19 4.82 41.99
N GLU A 196 2.49 4.77 42.03
CA GLU A 196 3.41 5.04 40.92
C GLU A 196 3.12 4.10 39.74
N TYR A 197 2.92 2.79 40.01
CA TYR A 197 2.58 1.82 39.00
C TYR A 197 1.20 2.07 38.35
N LYS A 198 0.22 2.53 39.13
CA LYS A 198 -1.09 2.93 38.60
C LYS A 198 -1.00 4.18 37.74
N GLU A 199 -0.20 5.16 38.18
CA GLU A 199 0.03 6.40 37.44
C GLU A 199 0.78 6.14 36.10
N PHE A 200 1.73 5.22 36.09
CA PHE A 200 2.43 4.77 34.89
C PHE A 200 1.42 4.31 33.80
N TRP A 201 0.53 3.38 34.15
CA TRP A 201 -0.49 2.92 33.19
C TRP A 201 -1.51 3.99 32.81
N ALA A 202 -1.87 4.87 33.76
CA ALA A 202 -2.76 5.99 33.47
C ALA A 202 -2.09 7.01 32.51
N LYS A 203 -0.81 7.24 32.63
CA LYS A 203 0.01 8.10 31.76
C LYS A 203 0.06 7.52 30.35
N LEU A 204 0.39 6.23 30.19
CA LEU A 204 0.35 5.53 28.90
C LEU A 204 -1.03 5.56 28.26
N GLY A 205 -2.09 5.37 29.07
CA GLY A 205 -3.49 5.44 28.61
C GLY A 205 -3.91 6.81 28.07
N ARG A 206 -3.20 7.89 28.45
CA ARG A 206 -3.38 9.23 27.85
C ARG A 206 -2.51 9.48 26.63
N GLY A 207 -1.72 8.47 26.18
CA GLY A 207 -0.80 8.60 25.06
C GLY A 207 0.51 9.31 25.41
N GLU A 208 0.83 9.45 26.70
CA GLU A 208 2.06 10.06 27.16
C GLU A 208 3.20 9.02 27.13
N PHE A 209 4.42 9.48 26.78
CA PHE A 209 5.63 8.68 26.79
C PHE A 209 6.20 8.55 28.21
N ASP A 210 6.74 7.37 28.54
CA ASP A 210 7.50 7.12 29.75
C ASP A 210 8.86 6.47 29.42
N SER A 211 9.93 6.92 30.08
CA SER A 211 11.31 6.49 29.78
C SER A 211 12.13 6.18 31.03
N ASP A 212 11.47 5.86 32.13
CA ASP A 212 12.17 5.52 33.36
C ASP A 212 12.75 4.10 33.34
N ALA A 213 13.81 3.87 34.13
CA ALA A 213 14.38 2.55 34.34
C ALA A 213 13.57 1.79 35.39
N TYR A 214 12.97 0.68 34.98
CA TYR A 214 12.19 -0.17 35.87
C TYR A 214 12.96 -1.42 36.25
N LEU A 215 12.91 -1.77 37.56
CA LEU A 215 13.47 -3.03 38.05
C LEU A 215 12.50 -4.17 37.69
N ILE A 216 12.91 -5.02 36.76
CA ILE A 216 12.16 -6.23 36.39
C ILE A 216 12.65 -7.39 37.22
N THR A 217 11.76 -8.21 37.80
CA THR A 217 12.11 -9.40 38.55
C THR A 217 12.07 -10.62 37.65
N LEU A 218 13.17 -11.40 37.68
CA LEU A 218 13.34 -12.69 37.01
C LEU A 218 13.21 -13.78 38.06
N ASN A 219 12.12 -14.57 38.05
CA ASN A 219 11.89 -15.63 39.04
C ASN A 219 12.12 -15.19 40.49
N GLY A 220 11.75 -13.94 40.82
CA GLY A 220 11.95 -13.36 42.15
C GLY A 220 13.34 -12.76 42.40
N LEU A 221 14.23 -12.73 41.39
CA LEU A 221 15.54 -12.05 41.47
C LEU A 221 15.51 -10.73 40.66
N PRO A 222 16.08 -9.64 41.21
CA PRO A 222 16.10 -8.36 40.52
C PRO A 222 17.00 -8.43 39.27
N PHE A 223 16.46 -7.96 38.11
CA PHE A 223 17.20 -7.78 36.87
C PHE A 223 17.18 -6.27 36.52
N ILE A 224 18.36 -5.68 36.31
CA ILE A 224 18.50 -4.28 35.90
C ILE A 224 18.65 -4.27 34.37
N SER A 225 17.69 -3.70 33.67
CA SER A 225 17.75 -3.48 32.21
C SER A 225 18.31 -2.10 31.89
#